data_ac69f7619082e4ab85ff4df02c806213
#
_entry.id   ac69f7619082e4ab85ff4df02c806213
#
_cell.length_a   1.000
_cell.length_b   1.000
_cell.length_c   1.000
_cell.angle_alpha   90.00
_cell.angle_beta   90.00
_cell.angle_gamma   90.00
#
_symmetry.space_group_name_H-M   'P 1'
#
loop_
_entity.id
_entity.type
_entity.pdbx_description
1 polymer ?
#
loop_
_entity_poly.entity_id
_entity_poly.type
_entity_poly.pdbx_seq_one_letter_code
_entity_poly.pdbx_strand_id
1 'polypeptide(L)'
;YFDFRCEDGGANTAGISILMEVKGADGPALLHWDLEQMPQGSRGVCTYGEGDAEAKDLETLRQSYFAMGLLHSIGEGDFGFYWLAEPKFDIKAVAEYTKNLFAYMQEFFHDTEKVYRIFVRKDPFLTSGGTALNRSYLFGWNETQPCSLEDRKAILAHEMVHNWPHLNDNPYGITTWYSEGTAEYYSVLLPLRLGLISEDEAIAEMQKRTDQYYSNPTRELENQEAAAICWKDRRAQRLSYGRGMIFLINTDIRIRRATEGKHSIDDVVLDILEQGNQPLSRPC
;
A
#
# COMPACT_ATOMS: atom_id res chain seq x y z
N TYR A 1 -4.70 -5.94 -17.11
CA TYR A 1 -3.95 -4.79 -16.63
C TYR A 1 -2.47 -5.12 -16.79
N PHE A 2 -1.83 -4.60 -17.84
CA PHE A 2 -0.41 -4.84 -18.06
C PHE A 2 0.38 -3.73 -17.39
N ASP A 3 1.07 -4.07 -16.32
CA ASP A 3 1.88 -3.14 -15.54
C ASP A 3 3.38 -3.28 -15.81
N PHE A 4 3.75 -3.96 -16.89
CA PHE A 4 5.14 -4.09 -17.30
C PHE A 4 5.66 -2.78 -17.90
N ARG A 5 6.75 -2.25 -17.36
CA ARG A 5 7.40 -1.02 -17.80
C ARG A 5 8.88 -1.23 -18.07
N CYS A 6 9.33 -0.74 -19.20
CA CYS A 6 10.74 -0.58 -19.48
C CYS A 6 11.14 0.87 -19.22
N GLU A 7 12.25 1.04 -18.54
CA GLU A 7 12.89 2.32 -18.23
C GLU A 7 14.37 2.24 -18.57
N ASP A 8 15.13 3.32 -18.37
CA ASP A 8 16.55 3.41 -18.68
C ASP A 8 17.36 2.24 -18.06
N GLY A 9 17.78 1.30 -18.89
CA GLY A 9 18.63 0.17 -18.50
C GLY A 9 17.93 -0.96 -17.76
N GLY A 10 16.58 -1.02 -17.74
CA GLY A 10 15.89 -2.08 -17.04
C GLY A 10 14.38 -2.12 -17.23
N ALA A 11 13.71 -2.87 -16.37
CA ALA A 11 12.26 -3.01 -16.36
C ALA A 11 11.73 -3.24 -14.93
N ASN A 12 10.45 -2.91 -14.73
CA ASN A 12 9.73 -3.21 -13.50
C ASN A 12 8.27 -3.62 -13.78
N THR A 13 7.68 -4.39 -12.87
CA THR A 13 6.33 -4.91 -13.04
C THR A 13 5.76 -5.51 -11.75
N ALA A 14 4.44 -5.61 -11.67
CA ALA A 14 3.77 -6.47 -10.70
C ALA A 14 3.80 -7.94 -11.16
N GLY A 15 3.98 -8.88 -10.25
CA GLY A 15 4.02 -10.31 -10.55
C GLY A 15 2.78 -10.84 -11.26
N ILE A 16 1.59 -10.31 -10.91
CA ILE A 16 0.32 -10.65 -11.58
C ILE A 16 0.32 -10.36 -13.09
N SER A 17 1.21 -9.50 -13.56
CA SER A 17 1.33 -9.13 -14.98
C SER A 17 2.22 -10.07 -15.79
N ILE A 18 3.07 -10.87 -15.12
CA ILE A 18 4.07 -11.73 -15.81
C ILE A 18 4.01 -13.19 -15.36
N LEU A 19 3.52 -13.48 -14.16
CA LEU A 19 3.45 -14.84 -13.64
C LEU A 19 2.05 -15.42 -13.83
N MET A 20 1.97 -16.57 -14.47
CA MET A 20 0.72 -17.28 -14.67
C MET A 20 0.19 -17.84 -13.35
N GLU A 21 -1.12 -17.88 -13.20
CA GLU A 21 -1.77 -18.65 -12.17
C GLU A 21 -1.67 -20.14 -12.53
N VAL A 22 -1.18 -20.96 -11.59
CA VAL A 22 -1.07 -22.41 -11.78
C VAL A 22 -1.94 -23.11 -10.72
N LYS A 23 -3.03 -23.71 -11.15
CA LYS A 23 -3.93 -24.44 -10.25
C LYS A 23 -3.24 -25.66 -9.69
N GLY A 24 -3.28 -25.82 -8.36
CA GLY A 24 -2.66 -26.94 -7.66
C GLY A 24 -1.14 -26.82 -7.52
N ALA A 25 -0.56 -25.67 -7.76
CA ALA A 25 0.83 -25.37 -7.42
C ALA A 25 0.90 -24.98 -5.93
N ASP A 26 0.95 -25.97 -5.07
CA ASP A 26 1.11 -25.80 -3.62
C ASP A 26 2.58 -25.96 -3.25
N GLY A 27 3.07 -25.11 -2.35
CA GLY A 27 4.42 -25.17 -1.80
C GLY A 27 5.35 -24.05 -2.27
N PRO A 28 6.61 -24.04 -1.79
CA PRO A 28 7.55 -22.95 -2.02
C PRO A 28 7.80 -22.68 -3.51
N ALA A 29 7.83 -21.39 -3.85
CA ALA A 29 8.17 -20.93 -5.20
C ALA A 29 9.58 -20.28 -5.18
N LEU A 30 10.43 -20.75 -6.09
CA LEU A 30 11.78 -20.23 -6.25
C LEU A 30 11.83 -19.26 -7.42
N LEU A 31 12.38 -18.06 -7.17
CA LEU A 31 12.67 -17.09 -8.19
C LEU A 31 14.15 -17.12 -8.53
N HIS A 32 14.46 -17.28 -9.80
CA HIS A 32 15.80 -17.16 -10.33
C HIS A 32 15.86 -16.08 -11.41
N TRP A 33 16.89 -15.24 -11.38
CA TRP A 33 17.09 -14.16 -12.34
C TRP A 33 18.11 -14.54 -13.41
N ASP A 34 17.67 -14.63 -14.66
CA ASP A 34 18.56 -14.66 -15.81
C ASP A 34 18.85 -13.24 -16.29
N LEU A 35 20.04 -12.74 -15.99
CA LEU A 35 20.49 -11.41 -16.34
C LEU A 35 21.58 -11.39 -17.41
N GLU A 36 21.86 -12.53 -18.09
CA GLU A 36 22.96 -12.66 -19.07
C GLU A 36 22.84 -11.66 -20.22
N GLN A 37 21.62 -11.34 -20.64
CA GLN A 37 21.35 -10.40 -21.73
C GLN A 37 21.21 -8.94 -21.27
N MET A 38 21.33 -8.70 -19.96
CA MET A 38 21.21 -7.37 -19.39
C MET A 38 22.56 -6.63 -19.36
N PRO A 39 22.59 -5.29 -19.29
CA PRO A 39 23.82 -4.53 -19.11
C PRO A 39 24.64 -5.01 -17.91
N GLN A 40 25.96 -4.96 -18.01
CA GLN A 40 26.83 -5.32 -16.91
C GLN A 40 26.53 -4.49 -15.65
N GLY A 41 26.39 -5.15 -14.49
CA GLY A 41 26.00 -4.52 -13.23
C GLY A 41 24.50 -4.51 -12.98
N SER A 42 23.69 -5.10 -13.87
CA SER A 42 22.27 -5.30 -13.64
C SER A 42 22.02 -6.19 -12.44
N ARG A 43 20.95 -5.86 -11.69
CA ARG A 43 20.47 -6.61 -10.54
C ARG A 43 18.99 -6.99 -10.74
N GLY A 44 18.55 -8.09 -10.16
CA GLY A 44 17.16 -8.46 -10.05
C GLY A 44 16.71 -8.30 -8.60
N VAL A 45 15.56 -7.69 -8.38
CA VAL A 45 14.99 -7.45 -7.05
C VAL A 45 13.50 -7.77 -7.09
N CYS A 46 13.03 -8.52 -6.13
CA CYS A 46 11.60 -8.67 -5.87
C CYS A 46 11.25 -8.20 -4.46
N THR A 47 9.98 -8.22 -4.10
CA THR A 47 9.53 -7.87 -2.75
C THR A 47 10.30 -8.62 -1.65
N TYR A 48 10.68 -9.87 -1.88
CA TYR A 48 11.33 -10.72 -0.87
C TYR A 48 12.86 -10.68 -0.86
N GLY A 49 13.49 -10.06 -1.86
CA GLY A 49 14.95 -9.96 -1.84
C GLY A 49 15.57 -9.45 -3.13
N GLU A 50 16.85 -9.16 -3.04
CA GLU A 50 17.75 -8.92 -4.16
C GLU A 50 18.42 -10.25 -4.55
N GLY A 51 18.47 -10.54 -5.83
CA GLY A 51 18.94 -11.82 -6.35
C GLY A 51 17.87 -12.91 -6.26
N ASP A 52 18.30 -14.16 -6.25
CA ASP A 52 17.39 -15.31 -6.14
C ASP A 52 16.65 -15.28 -4.81
N ALA A 53 15.37 -15.61 -4.85
CA ALA A 53 14.49 -15.54 -3.71
C ALA A 53 13.58 -16.75 -3.62
N GLU A 54 13.18 -17.08 -2.40
CA GLU A 54 12.17 -18.08 -2.09
C GLU A 54 10.94 -17.40 -1.49
N ALA A 55 9.77 -17.73 -2.01
CA ALA A 55 8.49 -17.31 -1.44
C ALA A 55 7.70 -18.52 -0.98
N LYS A 56 6.77 -18.31 -0.05
CA LYS A 56 5.90 -19.34 0.51
C LYS A 56 5.20 -20.17 -0.57
N ASP A 57 4.75 -19.52 -1.62
CA ASP A 57 4.04 -20.12 -2.75
C ASP A 57 4.09 -19.20 -3.98
N LEU A 58 3.60 -19.68 -5.11
CA LEU A 58 3.56 -18.92 -6.35
C LEU A 58 2.64 -17.70 -6.26
N GLU A 59 1.53 -17.77 -5.52
CA GLU A 59 0.63 -16.62 -5.36
C GLU A 59 1.31 -15.49 -4.59
N THR A 60 2.13 -15.80 -3.61
CA THR A 60 2.97 -14.82 -2.91
C THR A 60 3.92 -14.09 -3.87
N LEU A 61 4.55 -14.77 -4.82
CA LEU A 61 5.32 -14.12 -5.88
C LEU A 61 4.45 -13.32 -6.84
N ARG A 62 3.28 -13.80 -7.19
CA ARG A 62 2.34 -13.07 -8.05
C ARG A 62 1.88 -11.76 -7.41
N GLN A 63 1.75 -11.72 -6.09
CA GLN A 63 1.41 -10.52 -5.30
C GLN A 63 2.65 -9.69 -4.91
N SER A 64 3.75 -9.82 -5.65
CA SER A 64 5.01 -9.11 -5.43
C SER A 64 5.31 -8.15 -6.56
N TYR A 65 6.18 -7.17 -6.30
CA TYR A 65 6.82 -6.38 -7.34
C TYR A 65 8.17 -6.94 -7.73
N PHE A 66 8.54 -6.71 -8.98
CA PHE A 66 9.77 -7.11 -9.62
C PHE A 66 10.41 -5.93 -10.32
N ALA A 67 11.72 -5.78 -10.15
CA ALA A 67 12.53 -4.82 -10.91
C ALA A 67 13.85 -5.47 -11.30
N MET A 68 14.32 -5.21 -12.51
CA MET A 68 15.62 -5.68 -12.98
C MET A 68 16.33 -4.63 -13.83
N GLY A 69 17.63 -4.61 -13.79
CA GLY A 69 18.47 -3.70 -14.56
C GLY A 69 19.50 -2.96 -13.72
N LEU A 70 19.95 -1.81 -14.22
CA LEU A 70 20.89 -0.92 -13.53
C LEU A 70 20.20 -0.15 -12.41
N LEU A 71 19.72 -0.89 -11.42
CA LEU A 71 18.91 -0.35 -10.32
C LEU A 71 19.74 0.52 -9.38
N HIS A 72 19.25 1.72 -9.11
CA HIS A 72 19.62 2.50 -7.94
C HIS A 72 18.88 1.99 -6.71
N SER A 73 19.46 2.15 -5.52
CA SER A 73 18.80 1.72 -4.28
C SER A 73 19.24 2.54 -3.07
N ILE A 74 18.33 2.64 -2.09
CA ILE A 74 18.56 3.12 -0.73
C ILE A 74 18.00 2.08 0.22
N GLY A 75 18.72 1.80 1.31
CA GLY A 75 18.35 0.82 2.33
C GLY A 75 19.19 -0.45 2.23
N GLU A 76 19.05 -1.29 3.22
CA GLU A 76 19.76 -2.55 3.36
C GLU A 76 18.87 -3.61 4.02
N GLY A 77 19.11 -4.87 3.69
CA GLY A 77 18.41 -6.00 4.30
C GLY A 77 16.94 -6.03 3.97
N ASP A 78 16.10 -5.89 4.98
CA ASP A 78 14.65 -6.09 4.87
C ASP A 78 13.89 -4.86 4.35
N PHE A 79 14.46 -3.67 4.44
CA PHE A 79 13.87 -2.43 3.92
C PHE A 79 14.68 -1.88 2.76
N GLY A 80 14.02 -1.56 1.65
CA GLY A 80 14.70 -0.99 0.49
C GLY A 80 13.82 -0.16 -0.44
N PHE A 81 14.42 0.86 -1.02
CA PHE A 81 13.92 1.66 -2.12
C PHE A 81 14.69 1.34 -3.39
N TYR A 82 13.99 1.14 -4.51
CA TYR A 82 14.60 0.76 -5.79
C TYR A 82 14.01 1.57 -6.94
N TRP A 83 14.87 2.08 -7.83
CA TRP A 83 14.45 2.83 -9.02
C TRP A 83 15.45 2.65 -10.17
N LEU A 84 15.00 2.93 -11.38
CA LEU A 84 15.82 2.96 -12.59
C LEU A 84 16.11 4.39 -13.02
N ALA A 85 15.08 5.16 -13.41
CA ALA A 85 15.22 6.55 -13.80
C ALA A 85 15.32 7.45 -12.57
N GLU A 86 16.35 8.31 -12.51
CA GLU A 86 16.59 9.22 -11.38
C GLU A 86 15.39 10.17 -11.18
N PRO A 87 14.73 10.14 -10.02
CA PRO A 87 13.57 10.98 -9.77
C PRO A 87 13.97 12.44 -9.54
N LYS A 88 13.08 13.36 -9.94
CA LYS A 88 13.27 14.82 -9.78
C LYS A 88 12.82 15.35 -8.41
N PHE A 89 12.96 14.54 -7.37
CA PHE A 89 12.66 14.92 -5.98
C PHE A 89 13.70 14.31 -5.04
N ASP A 90 13.73 14.78 -3.81
CA ASP A 90 14.64 14.22 -2.79
C ASP A 90 14.19 12.81 -2.38
N ILE A 91 14.67 11.82 -3.11
CA ILE A 91 14.35 10.41 -2.86
C ILE A 91 14.92 9.93 -1.50
N LYS A 92 15.99 10.56 -0.98
CA LYS A 92 16.54 10.20 0.32
C LYS A 92 15.59 10.61 1.44
N ALA A 93 15.04 11.84 1.37
CA ALA A 93 14.03 12.30 2.32
C ALA A 93 12.77 11.45 2.27
N VAL A 94 12.33 11.03 1.07
CA VAL A 94 11.17 10.13 0.91
C VAL A 94 11.48 8.74 1.50
N ALA A 95 12.66 8.20 1.27
CA ALA A 95 13.06 6.89 1.80
C ALA A 95 13.17 6.91 3.33
N GLU A 96 13.73 7.97 3.91
CA GLU A 96 13.85 8.13 5.37
C GLU A 96 12.45 8.26 6.03
N TYR A 97 11.58 9.11 5.49
CA TYR A 97 10.20 9.22 5.95
C TYR A 97 9.50 7.87 5.95
N THR A 98 9.57 7.15 4.83
CA THR A 98 8.89 5.88 4.64
C THR A 98 9.44 4.80 5.58
N LYS A 99 10.77 4.75 5.78
CA LYS A 99 11.42 3.81 6.70
C LYS A 99 10.96 4.03 8.15
N ASN A 100 10.96 5.29 8.60
CA ASN A 100 10.54 5.63 9.95
C ASN A 100 9.05 5.32 10.17
N LEU A 101 8.22 5.63 9.18
CA LEU A 101 6.79 5.32 9.24
C LEU A 101 6.53 3.82 9.23
N PHE A 102 7.23 3.04 8.40
CA PHE A 102 7.09 1.59 8.36
C PHE A 102 7.44 0.95 9.72
N ALA A 103 8.57 1.33 10.32
CA ALA A 103 8.97 0.81 11.61
C ALA A 103 7.93 1.10 12.71
N TYR A 104 7.35 2.29 12.70
CA TYR A 104 6.28 2.65 13.65
C TYR A 104 4.98 1.89 13.38
N MET A 105 4.55 1.79 12.12
CA MET A 105 3.34 1.04 11.76
C MET A 105 3.48 -0.44 12.08
N GLN A 106 4.66 -1.02 11.83
CA GLN A 106 4.97 -2.40 12.17
C GLN A 106 4.80 -2.66 13.68
N GLU A 107 5.33 -1.77 14.52
CA GLU A 107 5.15 -1.85 15.97
C GLU A 107 3.66 -1.69 16.36
N PHE A 108 2.98 -0.69 15.80
CA PHE A 108 1.57 -0.41 16.06
C PHE A 108 0.65 -1.57 15.71
N PHE A 109 0.88 -2.24 14.57
CA PHE A 109 0.08 -3.38 14.12
C PHE A 109 0.57 -4.73 14.65
N HIS A 110 1.52 -4.75 15.60
CA HIS A 110 2.11 -5.96 16.23
C HIS A 110 2.71 -6.93 15.20
N ASP A 111 3.29 -6.39 14.13
CA ASP A 111 3.85 -7.19 13.05
C ASP A 111 5.34 -7.48 13.27
N THR A 112 5.72 -8.73 13.08
CA THR A 112 7.12 -9.18 13.26
C THR A 112 7.89 -9.32 11.95
N GLU A 113 7.21 -9.27 10.82
CA GLU A 113 7.84 -9.41 9.51
C GLU A 113 8.44 -8.08 9.06
N LYS A 114 9.77 -8.04 8.90
CA LYS A 114 10.53 -6.81 8.65
C LYS A 114 10.62 -6.41 7.19
N VAL A 115 10.27 -7.32 6.29
CA VAL A 115 10.40 -7.08 4.85
C VAL A 115 9.44 -6.00 4.37
N TYR A 116 9.96 -4.95 3.76
CA TYR A 116 9.20 -3.96 3.02
C TYR A 116 10.04 -3.31 1.92
N ARG A 117 9.56 -3.36 0.68
CA ARG A 117 10.28 -2.78 -0.46
C ARG A 117 9.40 -1.84 -1.26
N ILE A 118 10.00 -0.71 -1.61
CA ILE A 118 9.34 0.32 -2.40
C ILE A 118 10.02 0.42 -3.76
N PHE A 119 9.21 0.35 -4.80
CA PHE A 119 9.65 0.48 -6.18
C PHE A 119 9.16 1.82 -6.72
N VAL A 120 10.09 2.59 -7.27
CA VAL A 120 9.82 3.93 -7.81
C VAL A 120 10.05 3.90 -9.30
N ARG A 121 9.08 4.38 -10.08
CA ARG A 121 9.21 4.41 -11.53
C ARG A 121 8.77 5.74 -12.13
N LYS A 122 9.38 6.08 -13.25
CA LYS A 122 8.91 7.18 -14.08
C LYS A 122 7.60 6.79 -14.76
N ASP A 123 6.55 7.57 -14.54
CA ASP A 123 5.24 7.31 -15.12
C ASP A 123 4.98 8.28 -16.27
N PRO A 124 4.65 7.81 -17.48
CA PRO A 124 4.31 8.66 -18.60
C PRO A 124 2.92 9.32 -18.46
N PHE A 125 2.11 8.87 -17.51
CA PHE A 125 0.76 9.39 -17.32
C PHE A 125 0.75 10.63 -16.41
N LEU A 126 -0.21 11.52 -16.66
CA LEU A 126 -0.35 12.78 -15.91
C LEU A 126 -0.76 12.58 -14.43
N THR A 127 -1.32 11.43 -14.10
CA THR A 127 -1.67 11.07 -12.72
C THR A 127 -0.71 10.02 -12.21
N SER A 128 0.30 10.45 -11.47
CA SER A 128 1.13 9.53 -10.73
C SER A 128 0.30 8.92 -9.59
N GLY A 129 0.14 7.63 -9.62
CA GLY A 129 -0.51 6.85 -8.58
C GLY A 129 0.47 5.90 -7.92
N GLY A 130 -0.02 5.14 -6.98
CA GLY A 130 0.69 4.03 -6.38
C GLY A 130 -0.20 2.79 -6.35
N THR A 131 0.40 1.67 -6.08
CA THR A 131 -0.31 0.41 -5.87
C THR A 131 0.44 -0.37 -4.79
N ALA A 132 -0.27 -0.75 -3.74
CA ALA A 132 0.26 -1.66 -2.73
C ALA A 132 0.09 -3.11 -3.21
N LEU A 133 1.11 -3.91 -2.98
CA LEU A 133 1.05 -5.36 -2.99
C LEU A 133 1.62 -5.88 -1.67
N ASN A 134 1.58 -7.20 -1.48
CA ASN A 134 2.10 -7.78 -0.25
C ASN A 134 3.53 -7.30 0.02
N ARG A 135 3.73 -6.71 1.20
CA ARG A 135 5.04 -6.20 1.68
C ARG A 135 5.78 -5.27 0.71
N SER A 136 5.03 -4.60 -0.16
CA SER A 136 5.65 -3.71 -1.15
C SER A 136 4.69 -2.65 -1.65
N TYR A 137 5.28 -1.59 -2.16
CA TYR A 137 4.58 -0.49 -2.76
C TYR A 137 5.31 -0.02 -4.02
N LEU A 138 4.58 0.15 -5.10
CA LEU A 138 5.08 0.83 -6.28
C LEU A 138 4.47 2.21 -6.35
N PHE A 139 5.29 3.25 -6.51
CA PHE A 139 4.76 4.55 -6.84
C PHE A 139 5.40 5.15 -8.09
N GLY A 140 4.53 5.82 -8.87
CA GLY A 140 4.93 6.53 -10.08
C GLY A 140 5.22 8.00 -9.82
N TRP A 141 6.16 8.56 -10.56
CA TRP A 141 6.40 10.00 -10.65
C TRP A 141 6.47 10.44 -12.12
N ASN A 142 6.15 11.69 -12.40
CA ASN A 142 6.34 12.25 -13.72
C ASN A 142 6.93 13.68 -13.62
N GLU A 143 7.44 14.15 -14.74
CA GLU A 143 8.15 15.44 -14.79
C GLU A 143 7.24 16.66 -14.68
N THR A 144 5.94 16.48 -14.84
CA THR A 144 4.97 17.58 -14.97
C THR A 144 4.19 17.84 -13.69
N GLN A 145 4.31 16.98 -12.67
CA GLN A 145 3.60 17.14 -11.40
C GLN A 145 4.57 17.49 -10.26
N PRO A 146 4.13 18.32 -9.30
CA PRO A 146 4.87 18.52 -8.07
C PRO A 146 5.20 17.18 -7.41
N CYS A 147 6.44 17.03 -6.99
CA CYS A 147 6.96 15.78 -6.48
C CYS A 147 7.88 16.04 -5.29
N SER A 148 7.38 16.79 -4.31
CA SER A 148 8.04 16.94 -3.02
C SER A 148 7.67 15.78 -2.09
N LEU A 149 8.38 15.64 -0.97
CA LEU A 149 8.00 14.75 0.11
C LEU A 149 6.61 15.10 0.64
N GLU A 150 6.31 16.38 0.81
CA GLU A 150 5.02 16.86 1.30
C GLU A 150 3.86 16.38 0.42
N ASP A 151 4.03 16.43 -0.91
CA ASP A 151 3.02 15.95 -1.85
C ASP A 151 2.80 14.42 -1.78
N ARG A 152 3.74 13.68 -1.17
CA ARG A 152 3.75 12.21 -1.15
C ARG A 152 3.44 11.60 0.20
N LYS A 153 3.61 12.33 1.31
CA LYS A 153 3.40 11.80 2.67
C LYS A 153 2.10 11.02 2.81
N ALA A 154 1.00 11.63 2.38
CA ALA A 154 -0.33 11.03 2.54
C ALA A 154 -0.50 9.73 1.75
N ILE A 155 -0.06 9.69 0.47
CA ILE A 155 -0.19 8.49 -0.36
C ILE A 155 0.76 7.38 0.09
N LEU A 156 1.99 7.70 0.47
CA LEU A 156 2.94 6.72 0.99
C LEU A 156 2.42 6.05 2.26
N ALA A 157 1.85 6.85 3.17
CA ALA A 157 1.25 6.32 4.39
C ALA A 157 0.00 5.48 4.10
N HIS A 158 -0.87 5.92 3.17
CA HIS A 158 -2.08 5.20 2.78
C HIS A 158 -1.76 3.80 2.24
N GLU A 159 -0.88 3.72 1.26
CA GLU A 159 -0.52 2.45 0.63
C GLU A 159 0.23 1.52 1.60
N MET A 160 0.97 2.09 2.56
CA MET A 160 1.64 1.30 3.58
C MET A 160 0.65 0.63 4.54
N VAL A 161 -0.42 1.31 4.94
CA VAL A 161 -1.46 0.75 5.83
C VAL A 161 -2.09 -0.49 5.24
N HIS A 162 -2.22 -0.61 3.91
CA HIS A 162 -2.78 -1.78 3.25
C HIS A 162 -2.05 -3.11 3.54
N ASN A 163 -0.87 -3.06 4.17
CA ASN A 163 -0.19 -4.28 4.61
C ASN A 163 -0.87 -4.98 5.81
N TRP A 164 -1.77 -4.29 6.53
CA TRP A 164 -2.33 -4.81 7.78
C TRP A 164 -3.86 -4.89 7.81
N PRO A 165 -4.64 -3.80 7.93
CA PRO A 165 -6.10 -3.93 8.08
C PRO A 165 -6.77 -4.36 6.79
N HIS A 166 -7.25 -5.59 6.73
CA HIS A 166 -8.08 -6.08 5.63
C HIS A 166 -9.14 -7.06 6.14
N LEU A 167 -10.20 -7.21 5.38
CA LEU A 167 -11.24 -8.21 5.57
C LEU A 167 -11.43 -8.98 4.27
N ASN A 168 -12.01 -10.18 4.36
CA ASN A 168 -12.36 -10.92 3.17
C ASN A 168 -13.40 -10.15 2.33
N ASP A 169 -13.04 -9.80 1.10
CA ASP A 169 -13.87 -9.01 0.18
C ASP A 169 -14.49 -9.89 -0.93
N ASN A 170 -15.16 -10.93 -0.52
CA ASN A 170 -15.88 -11.83 -1.44
C ASN A 170 -17.38 -11.85 -1.12
N PRO A 171 -18.26 -11.38 -2.05
CA PRO A 171 -17.91 -10.78 -3.37
C PRO A 171 -17.26 -9.41 -3.23
N TYR A 172 -16.47 -9.05 -4.26
CA TYR A 172 -15.73 -7.79 -4.32
C TYR A 172 -16.60 -6.56 -4.02
N GLY A 173 -16.07 -5.65 -3.22
CA GLY A 173 -16.67 -4.37 -2.87
C GLY A 173 -17.48 -4.37 -1.58
N ILE A 174 -17.70 -5.51 -0.94
CA ILE A 174 -18.46 -5.58 0.33
C ILE A 174 -17.66 -4.95 1.47
N THR A 175 -16.39 -5.27 1.59
CA THR A 175 -15.51 -4.84 2.68
C THR A 175 -14.48 -3.80 2.27
N THR A 176 -14.44 -3.37 1.02
CA THR A 176 -13.52 -2.35 0.50
C THR A 176 -13.57 -1.06 1.34
N TRP A 177 -14.74 -0.70 1.89
CA TRP A 177 -14.88 0.46 2.77
C TRP A 177 -14.04 0.34 4.05
N TYR A 178 -13.77 -0.88 4.52
CA TYR A 178 -12.94 -1.09 5.70
C TYR A 178 -11.46 -0.97 5.34
N SER A 179 -10.98 -1.65 4.31
CA SER A 179 -9.57 -1.59 3.90
C SER A 179 -9.16 -0.17 3.44
N GLU A 180 -9.97 0.47 2.60
CA GLU A 180 -9.72 1.84 2.16
C GLU A 180 -9.95 2.85 3.29
N GLY A 181 -10.98 2.66 4.10
CA GLY A 181 -11.27 3.53 5.24
C GLY A 181 -10.20 3.51 6.31
N THR A 182 -9.67 2.34 6.64
CA THR A 182 -8.55 2.21 7.58
C THR A 182 -7.27 2.81 7.00
N ALA A 183 -7.02 2.64 5.71
CA ALA A 183 -5.90 3.27 5.03
C ALA A 183 -6.02 4.81 5.05
N GLU A 184 -7.19 5.37 4.75
CA GLU A 184 -7.46 6.82 4.88
C GLU A 184 -7.31 7.32 6.32
N TYR A 185 -7.81 6.60 7.31
CA TYR A 185 -7.77 6.99 8.71
C TYR A 185 -6.35 6.94 9.29
N TYR A 186 -5.70 5.80 9.19
CA TYR A 186 -4.37 5.60 9.78
C TYR A 186 -3.24 6.30 9.02
N SER A 187 -3.40 6.57 7.73
CA SER A 187 -2.41 7.36 6.98
C SER A 187 -2.30 8.83 7.42
N VAL A 188 -3.23 9.30 8.22
CA VAL A 188 -3.15 10.61 8.88
C VAL A 188 -2.75 10.46 10.34
N LEU A 189 -3.39 9.55 11.08
CA LEU A 189 -3.19 9.45 12.52
C LEU A 189 -1.81 8.89 12.91
N LEU A 190 -1.29 7.90 12.20
CA LEU A 190 0.00 7.31 12.58
C LEU A 190 1.17 8.25 12.29
N PRO A 191 1.24 8.94 11.13
CA PRO A 191 2.23 10.01 10.94
C PRO A 191 2.12 11.14 11.96
N LEU A 192 0.90 11.55 12.35
CA LEU A 192 0.69 12.55 13.41
C LEU A 192 1.25 12.07 14.76
N ARG A 193 0.91 10.85 15.17
CA ARG A 193 1.41 10.26 16.44
C ARG A 193 2.94 10.14 16.47
N LEU A 194 3.55 9.87 15.33
CA LEU A 194 5.01 9.79 15.19
C LEU A 194 5.67 11.19 15.06
N GLY A 195 4.90 12.24 14.91
CA GLY A 195 5.41 13.61 14.72
C GLY A 195 5.98 13.87 13.32
N LEU A 196 5.62 13.07 12.33
CA LEU A 196 6.01 13.24 10.92
C LEU A 196 5.14 14.27 10.18
N ILE A 197 3.99 14.58 10.73
CA ILE A 197 3.11 15.67 10.32
C ILE A 197 2.64 16.43 11.55
N SER A 198 2.33 17.71 11.38
CA SER A 198 1.77 18.57 12.42
C SER A 198 0.26 18.34 12.60
N GLU A 199 -0.30 18.85 13.70
CA GLU A 199 -1.75 18.83 13.94
C GLU A 199 -2.51 19.59 12.84
N ASP A 200 -2.00 20.73 12.39
CA ASP A 200 -2.60 21.53 11.32
C ASP A 200 -2.64 20.78 9.99
N GLU A 201 -1.54 20.07 9.64
CA GLU A 201 -1.50 19.21 8.44
C GLU A 201 -2.49 18.04 8.55
N ALA A 202 -2.59 17.41 9.71
CA ALA A 202 -3.53 16.33 9.95
C ALA A 202 -4.98 16.81 9.84
N ILE A 203 -5.32 17.94 10.44
CA ILE A 203 -6.66 18.56 10.35
C ILE A 203 -6.99 18.92 8.89
N ALA A 204 -6.06 19.55 8.18
CA ALA A 204 -6.26 19.93 6.77
C ALA A 204 -6.51 18.71 5.88
N GLU A 205 -5.74 17.62 6.07
CA GLU A 205 -5.92 16.40 5.28
C GLU A 205 -7.23 15.68 5.62
N MET A 206 -7.61 15.59 6.90
CA MET A 206 -8.90 15.04 7.32
C MET A 206 -10.08 15.85 6.77
N GLN A 207 -9.99 17.19 6.82
CA GLN A 207 -11.01 18.08 6.26
C GLN A 207 -11.17 17.86 4.75
N LYS A 208 -10.07 17.86 4.02
CA LYS A 208 -10.05 17.63 2.56
C LYS A 208 -10.74 16.31 2.18
N ARG A 209 -10.44 15.21 2.89
CA ARG A 209 -11.05 13.88 2.66
C ARG A 209 -12.54 13.88 2.99
N THR A 210 -12.92 14.55 4.06
CA THR A 210 -14.31 14.71 4.47
C THR A 210 -15.10 15.50 3.43
N ASP A 211 -14.55 16.62 2.94
CA ASP A 211 -15.17 17.44 1.90
C ASP A 211 -15.35 16.65 0.59
N GLN A 212 -14.32 15.86 0.20
CA GLN A 212 -14.41 14.98 -0.96
C GLN A 212 -15.53 13.94 -0.86
N TYR A 213 -15.75 13.39 0.32
CA TYR A 213 -16.85 12.44 0.56
C TYR A 213 -18.22 13.12 0.50
N TYR A 214 -18.42 14.22 1.24
CA TYR A 214 -19.72 14.88 1.30
C TYR A 214 -20.11 15.58 0.00
N SER A 215 -19.16 16.02 -0.80
CA SER A 215 -19.39 16.56 -2.14
C SER A 215 -19.52 15.51 -3.24
N ASN A 216 -19.29 14.23 -2.92
CA ASN A 216 -19.34 13.16 -3.92
C ASN A 216 -20.77 12.93 -4.41
N PRO A 217 -21.08 13.09 -5.70
CA PRO A 217 -22.44 12.93 -6.23
C PRO A 217 -22.95 11.48 -6.19
N THR A 218 -22.05 10.50 -6.01
CA THR A 218 -22.44 9.09 -5.87
C THR A 218 -22.58 8.63 -4.41
N ARG A 219 -22.57 9.57 -3.46
CA ARG A 219 -22.54 9.28 -2.03
C ARG A 219 -23.69 8.38 -1.54
N GLU A 220 -24.83 8.42 -2.19
CA GLU A 220 -26.03 7.66 -1.80
C GLU A 220 -26.03 6.20 -2.32
N LEU A 221 -25.07 5.83 -3.20
CA LEU A 221 -24.96 4.44 -3.68
C LEU A 221 -24.63 3.48 -2.54
N GLU A 222 -25.25 2.30 -2.55
CA GLU A 222 -24.85 1.20 -1.68
C GLU A 222 -23.45 0.68 -2.05
N ASN A 223 -22.76 0.00 -1.12
CA ASN A 223 -21.40 -0.48 -1.35
C ASN A 223 -21.29 -1.40 -2.57
N GLN A 224 -22.23 -2.32 -2.75
CA GLN A 224 -22.26 -3.22 -3.90
C GLN A 224 -22.52 -2.50 -5.22
N GLU A 225 -23.39 -1.50 -5.23
CA GLU A 225 -23.67 -0.67 -6.41
C GLU A 225 -22.43 0.13 -6.80
N ALA A 226 -21.76 0.75 -5.82
CA ALA A 226 -20.53 1.47 -6.05
C ALA A 226 -19.41 0.55 -6.58
N ALA A 227 -19.26 -0.65 -6.02
CA ALA A 227 -18.30 -1.65 -6.46
C ALA A 227 -18.54 -2.11 -7.92
N ALA A 228 -19.80 -2.29 -8.31
CA ALA A 228 -20.15 -2.72 -9.67
C ALA A 228 -19.74 -1.72 -10.77
N ILE A 229 -19.57 -0.44 -10.43
CA ILE A 229 -19.22 0.62 -11.38
C ILE A 229 -17.87 1.29 -11.10
N CYS A 230 -17.15 0.93 -10.04
CA CYS A 230 -15.94 1.60 -9.58
C CYS A 230 -14.83 1.70 -10.65
N TRP A 231 -14.72 0.73 -11.53
CA TRP A 231 -13.75 0.75 -12.63
C TRP A 231 -14.17 1.65 -13.82
N LYS A 232 -15.43 2.10 -13.84
CA LYS A 232 -15.99 2.97 -14.90
C LYS A 232 -16.23 4.40 -14.39
N ASP A 233 -16.50 4.54 -13.10
CA ASP A 233 -16.74 5.82 -12.45
C ASP A 233 -15.81 5.98 -11.24
N ARG A 234 -14.81 6.85 -11.38
CA ARG A 234 -13.84 7.14 -10.32
C ARG A 234 -14.50 7.74 -9.06
N ARG A 235 -15.67 8.38 -9.19
CA ARG A 235 -16.41 8.91 -8.04
C ARG A 235 -16.97 7.78 -7.20
N ALA A 236 -17.54 6.75 -7.84
CA ALA A 236 -17.97 5.53 -7.15
C ALA A 236 -16.81 4.78 -6.51
N GLN A 237 -15.63 4.71 -7.19
CA GLN A 237 -14.42 4.14 -6.62
C GLN A 237 -14.02 4.84 -5.31
N ARG A 238 -14.01 6.18 -5.30
CA ARG A 238 -13.61 6.97 -4.12
C ARG A 238 -14.63 6.96 -2.96
N LEU A 239 -15.81 6.39 -3.18
CA LEU A 239 -16.85 6.37 -2.17
C LEU A 239 -16.46 5.55 -0.93
N SER A 240 -15.87 4.38 -1.12
CA SER A 240 -15.42 3.49 -0.03
C SER A 240 -14.40 4.15 0.88
N TYR A 241 -13.49 4.95 0.33
CA TYR A 241 -12.44 5.68 1.05
C TYR A 241 -13.01 6.61 2.13
N GLY A 242 -13.78 7.60 1.69
CA GLY A 242 -14.37 8.58 2.61
C GLY A 242 -15.43 7.99 3.53
N ARG A 243 -16.26 7.06 3.03
CA ARG A 243 -17.27 6.37 3.84
C ARG A 243 -16.65 5.62 5.00
N GLY A 244 -15.61 4.83 4.73
CA GLY A 244 -14.91 4.06 5.74
C GLY A 244 -14.19 4.95 6.75
N MET A 245 -13.46 5.97 6.30
CA MET A 245 -12.79 6.92 7.20
C MET A 245 -13.78 7.59 8.16
N ILE A 246 -14.91 8.11 7.65
CA ILE A 246 -15.92 8.78 8.47
C ILE A 246 -16.58 7.82 9.45
N PHE A 247 -16.83 6.56 9.03
CA PHE A 247 -17.34 5.52 9.92
C PHE A 247 -16.35 5.26 11.08
N LEU A 248 -15.05 5.14 10.79
CA LEU A 248 -14.03 4.91 11.81
C LEU A 248 -13.89 6.09 12.77
N ILE A 249 -13.89 7.32 12.27
CA ILE A 249 -13.87 8.53 13.10
C ILE A 249 -15.06 8.55 14.06
N ASN A 250 -16.28 8.33 13.55
CA ASN A 250 -17.49 8.35 14.37
C ASN A 250 -17.50 7.22 15.40
N THR A 251 -16.98 6.06 15.03
CA THR A 251 -16.87 4.89 15.92
C THR A 251 -15.85 5.15 17.01
N ASP A 252 -14.69 5.70 16.68
CA ASP A 252 -13.66 6.08 17.66
C ASP A 252 -14.19 7.07 18.70
N ILE A 253 -14.88 8.11 18.25
CA ILE A 253 -15.52 9.10 19.16
C ILE A 253 -16.50 8.42 20.11
N ARG A 254 -17.31 7.48 19.62
CA ARG A 254 -18.29 6.75 20.45
C ARG A 254 -17.62 5.84 21.46
N ILE A 255 -16.60 5.08 21.06
CA ILE A 255 -15.82 4.21 21.94
C ILE A 255 -15.17 5.04 23.04
N ARG A 256 -14.44 6.10 22.69
CA ARG A 256 -13.78 6.98 23.65
C ARG A 256 -14.74 7.60 24.65
N ARG A 257 -15.91 8.06 24.18
CA ARG A 257 -16.95 8.61 25.08
C ARG A 257 -17.52 7.55 26.02
N ALA A 258 -17.83 6.36 25.52
CA ALA A 258 -18.42 5.28 26.32
C ALA A 258 -17.43 4.69 27.34
N THR A 259 -16.13 4.77 27.08
CA THR A 259 -15.07 4.19 27.92
C THR A 259 -14.26 5.22 28.68
N GLU A 260 -14.67 6.47 28.68
CA GLU A 260 -13.92 7.58 29.30
C GLU A 260 -12.47 7.67 28.79
N GLY A 261 -12.28 7.41 27.50
CA GLY A 261 -10.99 7.44 26.83
C GLY A 261 -10.08 6.22 27.05
N LYS A 262 -10.56 5.18 27.75
CA LYS A 262 -9.75 3.98 28.02
C LYS A 262 -9.56 3.09 26.80
N HIS A 263 -10.50 3.12 25.86
CA HIS A 263 -10.47 2.37 24.60
C HIS A 263 -10.71 3.28 23.41
N SER A 264 -10.29 2.81 22.23
CA SER A 264 -10.40 3.51 20.96
C SER A 264 -10.74 2.54 19.83
N ILE A 265 -10.87 3.05 18.62
CA ILE A 265 -11.02 2.21 17.42
C ILE A 265 -9.78 1.34 17.17
N ASP A 266 -8.62 1.74 17.68
CA ASP A 266 -7.38 0.97 17.56
C ASP A 266 -7.53 -0.43 18.15
N ASP A 267 -8.15 -0.54 19.35
CA ASP A 267 -8.40 -1.83 20.01
C ASP A 267 -9.21 -2.78 19.12
N VAL A 268 -10.22 -2.23 18.43
CA VAL A 268 -11.09 -3.02 17.54
C VAL A 268 -10.32 -3.46 16.28
N VAL A 269 -9.54 -2.56 15.68
CA VAL A 269 -8.78 -2.86 14.46
C VAL A 269 -7.69 -3.88 14.74
N LEU A 270 -6.99 -3.76 15.86
CA LEU A 270 -5.97 -4.73 16.27
C LEU A 270 -6.58 -6.10 16.60
N ASP A 271 -7.72 -6.15 17.29
CA ASP A 271 -8.43 -7.41 17.56
C ASP A 271 -8.88 -8.11 16.25
N ILE A 272 -9.42 -7.36 15.28
CA ILE A 272 -9.77 -7.90 13.96
C ILE A 272 -8.53 -8.47 13.26
N LEU A 273 -7.41 -7.76 13.32
CA LEU A 273 -6.16 -8.18 12.70
C LEU A 273 -5.63 -9.49 13.34
N GLU A 274 -5.64 -9.58 14.66
CA GLU A 274 -5.24 -10.78 15.40
C GLU A 274 -6.13 -11.98 15.06
N GLN A 275 -7.45 -11.79 14.99
CA GLN A 275 -8.40 -12.84 14.63
C GLN A 275 -8.22 -13.30 13.17
N GLY A 276 -7.94 -12.39 12.25
CA GLY A 276 -7.65 -12.70 10.85
C GLY A 276 -6.37 -13.50 10.64
N ASN A 277 -5.40 -13.36 11.51
CA ASN A 277 -4.13 -14.07 11.47
C ASN A 277 -4.19 -15.46 12.14
N GLN A 278 -5.27 -15.79 12.86
CA GLN A 278 -5.44 -17.12 13.44
C GLN A 278 -5.85 -18.13 12.35
N PRO A 279 -5.25 -19.33 12.31
CA PRO A 279 -5.72 -20.37 11.42
C PRO A 279 -7.19 -20.65 11.73
N LEU A 280 -8.04 -20.59 10.69
CA LEU A 280 -9.47 -20.94 10.82
C LEU A 280 -9.57 -22.29 11.51
N SER A 281 -9.93 -22.29 12.79
CA SER A 281 -10.31 -23.51 13.48
C SER A 281 -11.56 -24.03 12.76
N ARG A 282 -11.42 -25.12 12.01
CA ARG A 282 -12.58 -25.80 11.43
C ARG A 282 -13.52 -26.12 12.59
N PRO A 283 -14.77 -25.71 12.56
CA PRO A 283 -15.74 -26.20 13.51
C PRO A 283 -15.82 -27.72 13.33
N CYS A 284 -15.67 -28.45 14.44
CA CYS A 284 -15.87 -29.89 14.51
C CYS A 284 -17.31 -30.26 14.14
#